data_98e3c4b64c91cb7027942948d67809dd
#
_entry.id   98e3c4b64c91cb7027942948d67809dd
#
_cell.length_a   1.000
_cell.length_b   1.000
_cell.length_c   1.000
_cell.angle_alpha   90.00
_cell.angle_beta   90.00
_cell.angle_gamma   90.00
#
_symmetry.space_group_name_H-M   'P 1'
#
loop_
_entity.id
_entity.type
_entity.pdbx_description
1 polymer ?
#
loop_
_entity_poly.entity_id
_entity_poly.type
_entity_poly.pdbx_seq_one_letter_code
_entity_poly.pdbx_strand_id
1 'polypeptide(L)'
;MYNRGVRKKSSLKYGRILLKLSGEVLGNRESGECIDPERLAFMTERVKKVHKMGVQVGIVLGGGNIFRGLTGAGKGVDRVTGDSMGMLATVINGLAMMNALEAVGVPARVMTAMDMPKIAEPFVQRKALRHFEKGRVVIFAGGTGNPYCSTDSAAALRASEIGADALLKATKVDGIYTADPKKDPKAKKYASLRYETALEKRLKVMDSAAFALCMDNAIPIVVFDFFDPGALERLMKGEAVGTIVSERG
;
A
#
# COMPACT_ATOMS: atom_id res chain seq x y z
N MET A 1 -8.94 -7.30 22.35
CA MET A 1 -9.53 -6.03 21.85
C MET A 1 -8.55 -4.90 22.12
N TYR A 2 -7.89 -4.39 21.09
CA TYR A 2 -6.94 -3.29 21.23
C TYR A 2 -7.73 -1.99 21.38
N ASN A 3 -7.46 -1.23 22.45
CA ASN A 3 -8.13 0.02 22.77
C ASN A 3 -7.89 1.03 21.63
N ARG A 4 -8.89 1.27 20.78
CA ARG A 4 -8.87 2.35 19.78
C ARG A 4 -8.88 3.66 20.56
N GLY A 5 -7.68 4.19 20.91
CA GLY A 5 -7.55 5.48 21.57
C GLY A 5 -8.46 6.51 20.92
N VAL A 6 -9.06 7.37 21.75
CA VAL A 6 -10.05 8.39 21.36
C VAL A 6 -9.50 9.24 20.22
N ARG A 7 -9.78 8.83 18.98
CA ARG A 7 -9.53 9.68 17.81
C ARG A 7 -10.63 10.77 17.81
N LYS A 8 -10.24 12.03 17.67
CA LYS A 8 -11.21 13.10 17.37
C LYS A 8 -12.07 12.64 16.19
N LYS A 9 -13.41 12.67 16.33
CA LYS A 9 -14.34 12.42 15.22
C LYS A 9 -14.02 13.41 14.09
N SER A 10 -13.30 12.97 13.08
CA SER A 10 -13.15 13.71 11.83
C SER A 10 -14.40 13.46 10.98
N SER A 11 -14.79 14.42 10.16
CA SER A 11 -15.83 14.23 9.13
C SER A 11 -15.41 13.25 8.04
N LEU A 12 -14.19 12.71 8.11
CA LEU A 12 -13.61 11.80 7.14
C LEU A 12 -14.02 10.35 7.42
N LYS A 13 -14.23 9.59 6.36
CA LYS A 13 -14.58 8.16 6.43
C LYS A 13 -13.47 7.33 7.08
N TYR A 14 -12.21 7.66 6.81
CA TYR A 14 -11.03 6.96 7.32
C TYR A 14 -10.10 7.95 8.05
N GLY A 15 -9.75 7.66 9.27
CA GLY A 15 -8.80 8.47 10.06
C GLY A 15 -7.37 7.96 9.95
N ARG A 16 -7.17 6.65 9.70
CA ARG A 16 -5.86 6.02 9.45
C ARG A 16 -5.99 5.03 8.31
N ILE A 17 -5.13 5.16 7.32
CA ILE A 17 -5.09 4.27 6.15
C ILE A 17 -3.72 3.62 6.02
N LEU A 18 -3.71 2.44 5.40
CA LEU A 18 -2.51 1.90 4.80
C LEU A 18 -2.65 1.98 3.27
N LEU A 19 -1.79 2.74 2.63
CA LEU A 19 -1.72 2.88 1.19
C LEU A 19 -0.66 1.92 0.64
N LYS A 20 -1.10 0.92 -0.14
CA LYS A 20 -0.21 0.00 -0.83
C LYS A 20 -0.01 0.45 -2.27
N LEU A 21 1.24 0.67 -2.64
CA LEU A 21 1.67 1.11 -3.96
C LEU A 21 2.58 0.05 -4.60
N SER A 22 2.38 -0.22 -5.89
CA SER A 22 3.35 -1.04 -6.64
C SER A 22 4.61 -0.23 -6.89
N GLY A 23 5.78 -0.84 -6.71
CA GLY A 23 7.05 -0.19 -7.08
C GLY A 23 7.11 0.22 -8.55
N GLU A 24 6.40 -0.49 -9.44
CA GLU A 24 6.31 -0.15 -10.86
C GLU A 24 5.73 1.24 -11.15
N VAL A 25 5.03 1.83 -10.18
CA VAL A 25 4.49 3.19 -10.29
C VAL A 25 5.61 4.24 -10.18
N LEU A 26 6.71 3.89 -9.49
CA LEU A 26 7.88 4.76 -9.31
C LEU A 26 8.81 4.77 -10.53
N GLY A 27 8.90 3.65 -11.23
CA GLY A 27 9.83 3.51 -12.36
C GLY A 27 9.22 3.96 -13.69
N ASN A 28 10.05 4.41 -14.59
CA ASN A 28 9.71 4.72 -15.97
C ASN A 28 10.42 3.72 -16.91
N ARG A 29 9.62 2.89 -17.58
CA ARG A 29 10.15 1.86 -18.48
C ARG A 29 10.72 2.43 -19.78
N GLU A 30 10.23 3.58 -20.20
CA GLU A 30 10.63 4.22 -21.45
C GLU A 30 12.00 4.88 -21.30
N SER A 31 12.24 5.59 -20.18
CA SER A 31 13.54 6.17 -19.87
C SER A 31 14.53 5.19 -19.23
N GLY A 32 14.06 4.02 -18.77
CA GLY A 32 14.88 3.03 -18.03
C GLY A 32 15.13 3.41 -16.57
N GLU A 33 14.55 4.50 -16.07
CA GLU A 33 14.73 4.94 -14.70
C GLU A 33 13.97 4.06 -13.72
N CYS A 34 14.69 3.51 -12.74
CA CYS A 34 14.07 2.75 -11.65
C CYS A 34 13.21 3.65 -10.75
N ILE A 35 13.64 4.89 -10.52
CA ILE A 35 12.91 5.91 -9.76
C ILE A 35 12.86 7.17 -10.62
N ASP A 36 11.69 7.43 -11.19
CA ASP A 36 11.42 8.59 -12.03
C ASP A 36 11.01 9.77 -11.12
N PRO A 37 11.70 10.91 -11.19
CA PRO A 37 11.42 12.07 -10.35
C PRO A 37 10.00 12.63 -10.51
N GLU A 38 9.45 12.64 -11.72
CA GLU A 38 8.10 13.16 -11.98
C GLU A 38 7.03 12.26 -11.36
N ARG A 39 7.19 10.94 -11.51
CA ARG A 39 6.29 9.96 -10.89
C ARG A 39 6.36 10.01 -9.37
N LEU A 40 7.56 10.16 -8.82
CA LEU A 40 7.75 10.31 -7.38
C LEU A 40 7.08 11.59 -6.87
N ALA A 41 7.25 12.72 -7.55
CA ALA A 41 6.60 13.99 -7.22
C ALA A 41 5.07 13.88 -7.30
N PHE A 42 4.54 13.23 -8.34
CA PHE A 42 3.11 12.97 -8.50
C PHE A 42 2.54 12.17 -7.31
N MET A 43 3.21 11.11 -6.89
CA MET A 43 2.78 10.30 -5.74
C MET A 43 2.83 11.10 -4.44
N THR A 44 3.90 11.86 -4.26
CA THR A 44 4.15 12.71 -3.09
C THR A 44 3.04 13.75 -2.92
N GLU A 45 2.64 14.44 -3.99
CA GLU A 45 1.57 15.43 -3.92
C GLU A 45 0.21 14.82 -3.55
N ARG A 46 -0.10 13.60 -3.99
CA ARG A 46 -1.33 12.90 -3.58
C ARG A 46 -1.33 12.54 -2.10
N VAL A 47 -0.22 12.01 -1.61
CA VAL A 47 -0.05 11.71 -0.18
C VAL A 47 -0.16 12.99 0.66
N LYS A 48 0.50 14.07 0.23
CA LYS A 48 0.46 15.39 0.89
C LYS A 48 -0.96 15.92 1.04
N LYS A 49 -1.79 15.83 -0.01
CA LYS A 49 -3.19 16.29 0.03
C LYS A 49 -3.98 15.56 1.12
N VAL A 50 -3.90 14.23 1.17
CA VAL A 50 -4.60 13.43 2.18
C VAL A 50 -4.04 13.66 3.58
N HIS A 51 -2.72 13.78 3.72
CA HIS A 51 -2.08 14.13 4.99
C HIS A 51 -2.58 15.49 5.52
N LYS A 52 -2.72 16.51 4.65
CA LYS A 52 -3.28 17.81 5.01
C LYS A 52 -4.74 17.76 5.47
N MET A 53 -5.50 16.74 5.08
CA MET A 53 -6.86 16.50 5.57
C MET A 53 -6.87 15.95 7.01
N GLY A 54 -5.71 15.65 7.59
CA GLY A 54 -5.58 15.10 8.95
C GLY A 54 -5.63 13.57 9.01
N VAL A 55 -5.54 12.88 7.86
CA VAL A 55 -5.47 11.41 7.80
C VAL A 55 -4.07 10.93 8.19
N GLN A 56 -4.00 9.93 9.04
CA GLN A 56 -2.76 9.22 9.35
C GLN A 56 -2.45 8.23 8.22
N VAL A 57 -1.34 8.42 7.53
CA VAL A 57 -1.00 7.66 6.33
C VAL A 57 0.19 6.74 6.59
N GLY A 58 -0.05 5.42 6.55
CA GLY A 58 0.98 4.40 6.39
C GLY A 58 1.13 4.06 4.91
N ILE A 59 2.35 3.84 4.45
CA ILE A 59 2.65 3.49 3.05
C ILE A 59 3.46 2.20 3.02
N VAL A 60 3.08 1.28 2.14
CA VAL A 60 3.88 0.12 1.73
C VAL A 60 4.16 0.22 0.24
N LEU A 61 5.43 0.18 -0.12
CA LEU A 61 5.91 0.23 -1.51
C LEU A 61 6.45 -1.13 -1.94
N GLY A 62 6.12 -1.58 -3.15
CA GLY A 62 6.78 -2.72 -3.78
C GLY A 62 8.18 -2.37 -4.28
N GLY A 63 9.00 -3.40 -4.56
CA GLY A 63 10.36 -3.25 -5.09
C GLY A 63 10.51 -3.55 -6.59
N GLY A 64 9.39 -3.84 -7.29
CA GLY A 64 9.40 -4.39 -8.64
C GLY A 64 9.89 -3.47 -9.76
N ASN A 65 10.12 -2.20 -9.49
CA ASN A 65 10.80 -1.26 -10.39
C ASN A 65 12.32 -1.44 -10.38
N ILE A 66 12.88 -1.92 -9.27
CA ILE A 66 14.34 -2.13 -9.08
C ILE A 66 14.68 -3.60 -9.29
N PHE A 67 13.97 -4.50 -8.60
CA PHE A 67 14.23 -5.93 -8.68
C PHE A 67 12.92 -6.74 -8.61
N ARG A 68 12.83 -7.77 -9.47
CA ARG A 68 11.71 -8.72 -9.49
C ARG A 68 12.22 -10.13 -9.20
N GLY A 69 12.01 -10.63 -7.99
CA GLY A 69 12.47 -11.92 -7.52
C GLY A 69 12.07 -13.09 -8.41
N LEU A 70 10.79 -13.14 -8.85
CA LEU A 70 10.29 -14.22 -9.73
C LEU A 70 10.93 -14.24 -11.11
N THR A 71 11.30 -13.09 -11.68
CA THR A 71 12.02 -13.03 -12.96
C THR A 71 13.54 -13.20 -12.79
N GLY A 72 14.06 -12.95 -11.59
CA GLY A 72 15.45 -13.21 -11.20
C GLY A 72 15.73 -14.71 -11.03
N ALA A 73 14.75 -15.49 -10.53
CA ALA A 73 14.88 -16.95 -10.36
C ALA A 73 15.19 -17.69 -11.69
N GLY A 74 14.72 -17.17 -12.85
CA GLY A 74 15.09 -17.68 -14.17
C GLY A 74 16.49 -17.29 -14.64
N LYS A 75 17.24 -16.48 -13.87
CA LYS A 75 18.58 -15.95 -14.19
C LYS A 75 19.67 -16.40 -13.18
N GLY A 76 19.46 -17.52 -12.50
CA GLY A 76 20.46 -18.08 -11.58
C GLY A 76 20.38 -17.55 -10.14
N VAL A 77 19.36 -16.77 -9.79
CA VAL A 77 19.11 -16.32 -8.40
C VAL A 77 18.04 -17.22 -7.77
N ASP A 78 18.35 -17.84 -6.64
CA ASP A 78 17.36 -18.64 -5.91
C ASP A 78 16.24 -17.77 -5.31
N ARG A 79 15.13 -18.40 -4.92
CA ARG A 79 13.93 -17.70 -4.46
C ARG A 79 14.16 -16.86 -3.21
N VAL A 80 14.89 -17.37 -2.22
CA VAL A 80 15.12 -16.69 -0.94
C VAL A 80 15.99 -15.46 -1.14
N THR A 81 17.07 -15.62 -1.91
CA THR A 81 17.94 -14.49 -2.29
C THR A 81 17.17 -13.44 -3.08
N GLY A 82 16.38 -13.88 -4.08
CA GLY A 82 15.55 -12.97 -4.87
C GLY A 82 14.53 -12.19 -4.06
N ASP A 83 13.88 -12.84 -3.11
CA ASP A 83 12.93 -12.15 -2.22
C ASP A 83 13.67 -11.16 -1.28
N SER A 84 14.88 -11.50 -0.81
CA SER A 84 15.71 -10.60 -0.01
C SER A 84 16.14 -9.36 -0.81
N MET A 85 16.54 -9.54 -2.06
CA MET A 85 16.84 -8.42 -2.98
C MET A 85 15.60 -7.55 -3.22
N GLY A 86 14.42 -8.16 -3.38
CA GLY A 86 13.15 -7.46 -3.50
C GLY A 86 12.81 -6.65 -2.25
N MET A 87 13.07 -7.21 -1.06
CA MET A 87 12.89 -6.49 0.21
C MET A 87 13.82 -5.28 0.32
N LEU A 88 15.10 -5.41 -0.05
CA LEU A 88 16.05 -4.29 -0.11
C LEU A 88 15.60 -3.22 -1.11
N ALA A 89 15.07 -3.61 -2.27
CA ALA A 89 14.52 -2.68 -3.26
C ALA A 89 13.37 -1.84 -2.67
N THR A 90 12.54 -2.41 -1.79
CA THR A 90 11.50 -1.63 -1.09
C THR A 90 12.09 -0.60 -0.14
N VAL A 91 13.24 -0.85 0.46
CA VAL A 91 13.94 0.12 1.33
C VAL A 91 14.44 1.31 0.50
N ILE A 92 15.04 1.05 -0.66
CA ILE A 92 15.47 2.11 -1.59
C ILE A 92 14.28 2.99 -1.98
N ASN A 93 13.16 2.39 -2.38
CA ASN A 93 11.93 3.10 -2.71
C ASN A 93 11.37 3.89 -1.52
N GLY A 94 11.44 3.30 -0.32
CA GLY A 94 11.01 3.96 0.92
C GLY A 94 11.81 5.21 1.25
N LEU A 95 13.12 5.17 1.09
CA LEU A 95 14.01 6.32 1.30
C LEU A 95 13.75 7.44 0.28
N ALA A 96 13.56 7.08 -1.00
CA ALA A 96 13.22 8.05 -2.03
C ALA A 96 11.88 8.75 -1.74
N MET A 97 10.84 7.98 -1.35
CA MET A 97 9.54 8.53 -0.98
C MET A 97 9.62 9.42 0.27
N MET A 98 10.38 9.02 1.29
CA MET A 98 10.58 9.83 2.50
C MET A 98 11.21 11.18 2.14
N ASN A 99 12.30 11.16 1.40
CA ASN A 99 13.01 12.37 0.97
C ASN A 99 12.08 13.31 0.17
N ALA A 100 11.30 12.75 -0.76
CA ALA A 100 10.36 13.53 -1.57
C ALA A 100 9.21 14.12 -0.72
N LEU A 101 8.68 13.41 0.26
CA LEU A 101 7.67 13.92 1.19
C LEU A 101 8.22 15.05 2.06
N GLU A 102 9.41 14.89 2.61
CA GLU A 102 10.06 15.91 3.45
C GLU A 102 10.39 17.17 2.63
N ALA A 103 10.80 17.03 1.37
CA ALA A 103 11.04 18.16 0.46
C ALA A 103 9.80 19.03 0.22
N VAL A 104 8.59 18.44 0.30
CA VAL A 104 7.33 19.19 0.17
C VAL A 104 6.70 19.55 1.52
N GLY A 105 7.43 19.42 2.62
CA GLY A 105 7.02 19.81 3.98
C GLY A 105 6.10 18.78 4.68
N VAL A 106 6.09 17.53 4.24
CA VAL A 106 5.37 16.42 4.90
C VAL A 106 6.36 15.60 5.70
N PRO A 107 6.35 15.65 7.04
CA PRO A 107 7.28 14.86 7.84
C PRO A 107 7.03 13.37 7.67
N ALA A 108 8.06 12.60 7.35
CA ALA A 108 7.96 11.17 7.08
C ALA A 108 9.03 10.36 7.82
N ARG A 109 8.82 9.06 7.99
CA ARG A 109 9.79 8.11 8.54
C ARG A 109 9.71 6.78 7.81
N VAL A 110 10.88 6.20 7.53
CA VAL A 110 10.98 4.83 7.04
C VAL A 110 11.20 3.90 8.21
N MET A 111 10.37 2.87 8.31
CA MET A 111 10.53 1.77 9.24
C MET A 111 10.68 0.46 8.47
N THR A 112 11.66 -0.35 8.81
CA THR A 112 11.98 -1.58 8.08
C THR A 112 11.76 -2.83 8.93
N ALA A 113 11.29 -3.89 8.28
CA ALA A 113 11.19 -5.22 8.89
C ALA A 113 12.55 -5.94 8.99
N MET A 114 13.57 -5.42 8.32
CA MET A 114 14.94 -5.95 8.34
C MET A 114 15.82 -5.04 9.18
N ASP A 115 16.71 -5.60 10.01
CA ASP A 115 17.60 -4.83 10.86
C ASP A 115 18.66 -4.08 10.07
N MET A 116 18.50 -2.76 9.94
CA MET A 116 19.46 -1.83 9.33
C MET A 116 19.41 -0.45 9.99
N PRO A 117 19.69 -0.35 11.29
CA PRO A 117 19.40 0.83 12.10
C PRO A 117 20.14 2.11 11.68
N LYS A 118 21.23 2.00 10.89
CA LYS A 118 21.93 3.15 10.30
C LYS A 118 21.19 3.77 9.10
N ILE A 119 20.22 3.06 8.51
CA ILE A 119 19.53 3.47 7.28
C ILE A 119 18.05 3.78 7.56
N ALA A 120 17.35 2.93 8.33
CA ALA A 120 15.94 3.06 8.63
C ALA A 120 15.64 2.53 10.05
N GLU A 121 14.60 3.07 10.68
CA GLU A 121 14.20 2.60 12.01
C GLU A 121 13.70 1.15 11.94
N PRO A 122 14.10 0.26 12.86
CA PRO A 122 13.47 -1.06 13.00
C PRO A 122 11.97 -0.90 13.28
N PHE A 123 11.15 -1.70 12.61
CA PHE A 123 9.72 -1.67 12.85
C PHE A 123 9.38 -2.13 14.25
N VAL A 124 8.79 -1.25 15.01
CA VAL A 124 8.16 -1.52 16.30
C VAL A 124 6.80 -0.85 16.29
N GLN A 125 5.72 -1.61 16.45
CA GLN A 125 4.34 -1.10 16.35
C GLN A 125 4.12 0.19 17.17
N ARG A 126 4.54 0.22 18.43
CA ARG A 126 4.37 1.38 19.32
C ARG A 126 5.09 2.63 18.81
N LYS A 127 6.27 2.46 18.17
CA LYS A 127 7.00 3.56 17.53
C LYS A 127 6.24 4.07 16.31
N ALA A 128 5.70 3.18 15.47
CA ALA A 128 4.88 3.57 14.33
C ALA A 128 3.65 4.38 14.76
N LEU A 129 2.93 3.92 15.79
CA LEU A 129 1.79 4.65 16.34
C LEU A 129 2.21 6.04 16.88
N ARG A 130 3.35 6.13 17.54
CA ARG A 130 3.90 7.42 18.02
C ARG A 130 4.27 8.35 16.87
N HIS A 131 4.74 7.84 15.73
CA HIS A 131 4.95 8.66 14.53
C HIS A 131 3.63 9.22 14.00
N PHE A 132 2.57 8.42 13.91
CA PHE A 132 1.25 8.92 13.51
C PHE A 132 0.70 10.00 14.47
N GLU A 133 0.87 9.83 15.77
CA GLU A 133 0.49 10.85 16.78
C GLU A 133 1.23 12.17 16.58
N LYS A 134 2.48 12.10 16.09
CA LYS A 134 3.30 13.28 15.76
C LYS A 134 3.02 13.85 14.35
N GLY A 135 1.96 13.37 13.67
CA GLY A 135 1.59 13.84 12.34
C GLY A 135 2.58 13.43 11.24
N ARG A 136 3.32 12.33 11.41
CA ARG A 136 4.26 11.83 10.41
C ARG A 136 3.63 10.78 9.52
N VAL A 137 3.95 10.80 8.25
CA VAL A 137 3.72 9.67 7.34
C VAL A 137 4.73 8.57 7.69
N VAL A 138 4.27 7.32 7.77
CA VAL A 138 5.13 6.17 8.05
C VAL A 138 5.22 5.28 6.82
N ILE A 139 6.44 5.06 6.33
CA ILE A 139 6.72 4.20 5.19
C ILE A 139 7.28 2.89 5.71
N PHE A 140 6.58 1.79 5.45
CA PHE A 140 6.98 0.46 5.87
C PHE A 140 7.73 -0.24 4.74
N ALA A 141 9.00 -0.51 4.95
CA ALA A 141 9.91 -1.13 4.00
C ALA A 141 10.41 -2.50 4.48
N GLY A 142 11.13 -3.24 3.64
CA GLY A 142 11.62 -4.58 3.96
C GLY A 142 10.54 -5.65 3.94
N GLY A 143 9.38 -5.39 3.35
CA GLY A 143 8.28 -6.35 3.27
C GLY A 143 7.79 -6.81 4.65
N THR A 144 7.67 -8.13 4.83
CA THR A 144 7.43 -8.76 6.13
C THR A 144 8.72 -9.08 6.89
N GLY A 145 9.88 -8.93 6.26
CA GLY A 145 11.18 -9.41 6.75
C GLY A 145 11.42 -10.89 6.43
N ASN A 146 10.46 -11.57 5.79
CA ASN A 146 10.54 -12.99 5.48
C ASN A 146 10.38 -13.24 3.97
N PRO A 147 11.15 -14.17 3.39
CA PRO A 147 10.95 -14.62 2.02
C PRO A 147 9.57 -15.29 1.86
N TYR A 148 9.16 -15.55 0.63
CA TYR A 148 7.87 -16.13 0.23
C TYR A 148 6.65 -15.24 0.52
N CYS A 149 6.83 -14.03 1.03
CA CYS A 149 5.77 -13.06 1.27
C CYS A 149 5.73 -11.99 0.18
N SER A 150 4.54 -11.64 -0.26
CA SER A 150 4.36 -10.56 -1.24
C SER A 150 4.30 -9.17 -0.56
N THR A 151 4.34 -8.12 -1.39
CA THR A 151 4.06 -6.75 -0.92
C THR A 151 2.60 -6.61 -0.44
N ASP A 152 1.66 -7.38 -1.00
CA ASP A 152 0.26 -7.38 -0.54
C ASP A 152 0.15 -7.98 0.86
N SER A 153 0.87 -9.10 1.13
CA SER A 153 0.97 -9.70 2.47
C SER A 153 1.59 -8.74 3.49
N ALA A 154 2.65 -8.03 3.11
CA ALA A 154 3.25 -7.02 3.96
C ALA A 154 2.27 -5.88 4.27
N ALA A 155 1.51 -5.41 3.27
CA ALA A 155 0.53 -4.35 3.45
C ALA A 155 -0.61 -4.78 4.40
N ALA A 156 -1.14 -6.00 4.24
CA ALA A 156 -2.18 -6.54 5.12
C ALA A 156 -1.69 -6.68 6.57
N LEU A 157 -0.46 -7.18 6.76
CA LEU A 157 0.17 -7.29 8.08
C LEU A 157 0.32 -5.91 8.74
N ARG A 158 0.92 -4.94 8.03
CA ARG A 158 1.10 -3.59 8.59
C ARG A 158 -0.23 -2.90 8.85
N ALA A 159 -1.24 -3.07 7.98
CA ALA A 159 -2.58 -2.52 8.21
C ALA A 159 -3.18 -3.03 9.51
N SER A 160 -3.07 -4.34 9.79
CA SER A 160 -3.53 -4.98 11.02
C SER A 160 -2.78 -4.43 12.24
N GLU A 161 -1.46 -4.40 12.20
CA GLU A 161 -0.60 -3.97 13.32
C GLU A 161 -0.82 -2.51 13.70
N ILE A 162 -1.00 -1.62 12.73
CA ILE A 162 -1.22 -0.19 13.01
C ILE A 162 -2.70 0.14 13.28
N GLY A 163 -3.61 -0.81 13.17
CA GLY A 163 -5.05 -0.60 13.28
C GLY A 163 -5.56 0.40 12.24
N ALA A 164 -5.24 0.15 10.97
CA ALA A 164 -5.75 0.94 9.85
C ALA A 164 -7.27 0.77 9.71
N ASP A 165 -7.98 1.84 9.35
CA ASP A 165 -9.43 1.79 9.10
C ASP A 165 -9.71 1.16 7.72
N ALA A 166 -8.74 1.20 6.79
CA ALA A 166 -8.79 0.53 5.50
C ALA A 166 -7.38 0.31 4.94
N LEU A 167 -7.24 -0.74 4.11
CA LEU A 167 -6.11 -0.96 3.24
C LEU A 167 -6.50 -0.47 1.83
N LEU A 168 -5.79 0.53 1.33
CA LEU A 168 -6.01 1.10 0.01
C LEU A 168 -5.02 0.51 -0.98
N LYS A 169 -5.48 -0.34 -1.89
CA LYS A 169 -4.67 -0.90 -2.97
C LYS A 169 -4.74 0.00 -4.19
N ALA A 170 -3.72 0.79 -4.37
CA ALA A 170 -3.54 1.66 -5.52
C ALA A 170 -3.12 0.87 -6.75
N THR A 171 -3.87 1.01 -7.84
CA THR A 171 -3.68 0.26 -9.10
C THR A 171 -3.76 1.21 -10.31
N LYS A 172 -3.67 0.63 -11.53
CA LYS A 172 -3.92 1.32 -12.81
C LYS A 172 -5.33 1.04 -13.35
N VAL A 173 -6.16 0.39 -12.54
CA VAL A 173 -7.56 0.09 -12.85
C VAL A 173 -8.44 0.66 -11.74
N ASP A 174 -9.62 1.10 -12.11
CA ASP A 174 -10.54 1.85 -11.26
C ASP A 174 -11.38 0.96 -10.32
N GLY A 175 -11.07 -0.34 -10.22
CA GLY A 175 -11.76 -1.26 -9.31
C GLY A 175 -11.61 -2.73 -9.70
N ILE A 176 -12.47 -3.57 -9.13
CA ILE A 176 -12.54 -5.01 -9.38
C ILE A 176 -13.69 -5.26 -10.35
N TYR A 177 -13.44 -6.11 -11.35
CA TYR A 177 -14.39 -6.44 -12.41
C TYR A 177 -14.74 -7.93 -12.39
N THR A 178 -15.87 -8.27 -13.02
CA THR A 178 -16.32 -9.66 -13.22
C THR A 178 -15.37 -10.47 -14.10
N ALA A 179 -14.63 -9.80 -15.00
CA ALA A 179 -13.61 -10.33 -15.88
C ALA A 179 -12.59 -9.21 -16.18
N ASP A 180 -11.51 -9.50 -16.89
CA ASP A 180 -10.54 -8.48 -17.32
C ASP A 180 -11.21 -7.51 -18.33
N PRO A 181 -11.44 -6.23 -17.99
CA PRO A 181 -12.13 -5.28 -18.85
C PRO A 181 -11.38 -4.98 -20.16
N LYS A 182 -10.09 -5.30 -20.24
CA LYS A 182 -9.30 -5.17 -21.49
C LYS A 182 -9.55 -6.31 -22.45
N LYS A 183 -10.01 -7.46 -21.96
CA LYS A 183 -10.26 -8.67 -22.74
C LYS A 183 -11.74 -8.93 -22.97
N ASP A 184 -12.58 -8.53 -22.03
CA ASP A 184 -14.03 -8.72 -22.10
C ASP A 184 -14.74 -7.36 -21.96
N PRO A 185 -15.29 -6.81 -23.07
CA PRO A 185 -16.05 -5.56 -23.05
C PRO A 185 -17.34 -5.63 -22.21
N LYS A 186 -17.81 -6.84 -21.86
CA LYS A 186 -18.99 -7.05 -21.01
C LYS A 186 -18.64 -7.10 -19.52
N ALA A 187 -17.37 -7.00 -19.16
CA ALA A 187 -16.93 -6.99 -17.77
C ALA A 187 -17.59 -5.83 -17.02
N LYS A 188 -18.22 -6.14 -15.89
CA LYS A 188 -18.88 -5.16 -15.03
C LYS A 188 -18.05 -4.91 -13.79
N LYS A 189 -17.88 -3.63 -13.43
CA LYS A 189 -17.21 -3.23 -12.20
C LYS A 189 -18.11 -3.49 -10.99
N TYR A 190 -17.54 -4.04 -9.93
CA TYR A 190 -18.20 -4.11 -8.64
C TYR A 190 -18.03 -2.78 -7.89
N ALA A 191 -19.12 -2.24 -7.33
CA ALA A 191 -19.04 -1.12 -6.39
C ALA A 191 -18.53 -1.61 -5.03
N SER A 192 -19.05 -2.76 -4.60
CA SER A 192 -18.62 -3.44 -3.37
C SER A 192 -18.69 -4.95 -3.54
N LEU A 193 -17.96 -5.68 -2.68
CA LEU A 193 -17.88 -7.13 -2.64
C LEU A 193 -17.73 -7.60 -1.19
N ARG A 194 -18.36 -8.74 -0.87
CA ARG A 194 -18.02 -9.47 0.34
C ARG A 194 -16.72 -10.26 0.14
N TYR A 195 -15.96 -10.48 1.21
CA TYR A 195 -14.73 -11.28 1.15
C TYR A 195 -15.00 -12.67 0.58
N GLU A 196 -16.06 -13.36 1.05
CA GLU A 196 -16.43 -14.69 0.59
C GLU A 196 -16.70 -14.71 -0.93
N THR A 197 -17.45 -13.72 -1.42
CA THR A 197 -17.76 -13.61 -2.86
C THR A 197 -16.50 -13.41 -3.71
N ALA A 198 -15.54 -12.63 -3.21
CA ALA A 198 -14.28 -12.42 -3.90
C ALA A 198 -13.43 -13.71 -3.94
N LEU A 199 -13.44 -14.50 -2.86
CA LEU A 199 -12.76 -15.81 -2.78
C LEU A 199 -13.45 -16.85 -3.68
N GLU A 200 -14.76 -17.00 -3.58
CA GLU A 200 -15.54 -17.96 -4.39
C GLU A 200 -15.33 -17.73 -5.89
N LYS A 201 -15.34 -16.46 -6.31
CA LYS A 201 -15.13 -16.06 -7.71
C LYS A 201 -13.65 -16.02 -8.11
N ARG A 202 -12.74 -16.34 -7.20
CA ARG A 202 -11.28 -16.31 -7.42
C ARG A 202 -10.79 -14.99 -8.05
N LEU A 203 -11.37 -13.87 -7.61
CA LEU A 203 -11.00 -12.56 -8.12
C LEU A 203 -9.58 -12.21 -7.66
N LYS A 204 -8.72 -11.84 -8.61
CA LYS A 204 -7.30 -11.50 -8.34
C LYS A 204 -7.15 -10.11 -7.75
N VAL A 205 -7.73 -9.90 -6.57
CA VAL A 205 -7.63 -8.62 -5.83
C VAL A 205 -6.27 -8.46 -5.18
N MET A 206 -5.87 -9.49 -4.44
CA MET A 206 -4.60 -9.61 -3.70
C MET A 206 -4.18 -11.08 -3.72
N ASP A 207 -2.98 -11.39 -3.21
CA ASP A 207 -2.65 -12.79 -2.93
C ASP A 207 -3.53 -13.34 -1.77
N SER A 208 -3.67 -14.67 -1.74
CA SER A 208 -4.60 -15.33 -0.81
C SER A 208 -4.25 -15.10 0.67
N ALA A 209 -2.95 -14.99 1.00
CA ALA A 209 -2.51 -14.77 2.38
C ALA A 209 -2.86 -13.35 2.85
N ALA A 210 -2.60 -12.35 2.01
CA ALA A 210 -2.97 -10.97 2.29
C ALA A 210 -4.48 -10.80 2.44
N PHE A 211 -5.23 -11.47 1.57
CA PHE A 211 -6.69 -11.41 1.55
C PHE A 211 -7.28 -12.03 2.83
N ALA A 212 -6.83 -13.23 3.22
CA ALA A 212 -7.24 -13.90 4.44
C ALA A 212 -6.93 -13.05 5.69
N LEU A 213 -5.73 -12.45 5.75
CA LEU A 213 -5.34 -11.60 6.87
C LEU A 213 -6.24 -10.36 7.01
N CYS A 214 -6.63 -9.73 5.91
CA CYS A 214 -7.58 -8.61 5.94
C CYS A 214 -8.98 -9.07 6.38
N MET A 215 -9.45 -10.22 5.89
CA MET A 215 -10.74 -10.80 6.25
C MET A 215 -10.80 -11.12 7.76
N ASP A 216 -9.80 -11.85 8.29
CA ASP A 216 -9.75 -12.26 9.69
C ASP A 216 -9.67 -11.06 10.67
N ASN A 217 -9.12 -9.93 10.21
CA ASN A 217 -9.00 -8.70 11.00
C ASN A 217 -10.06 -7.64 10.64
N ALA A 218 -11.04 -7.98 9.81
CA ALA A 218 -12.13 -7.09 9.38
C ALA A 218 -11.61 -5.74 8.81
N ILE A 219 -10.51 -5.77 8.03
CA ILE A 219 -9.90 -4.58 7.43
C ILE A 219 -10.42 -4.42 6.00
N PRO A 220 -11.27 -3.44 5.70
CA PRO A 220 -11.75 -3.21 4.34
C PRO A 220 -10.59 -2.99 3.38
N ILE A 221 -10.66 -3.65 2.20
CA ILE A 221 -9.71 -3.44 1.09
C ILE A 221 -10.41 -2.55 0.07
N VAL A 222 -9.79 -1.45 -0.32
CA VAL A 222 -10.29 -0.58 -1.38
C VAL A 222 -9.33 -0.64 -2.56
N VAL A 223 -9.82 -1.11 -3.70
CA VAL A 223 -9.07 -1.15 -4.96
C VAL A 223 -9.51 0.04 -5.81
N PHE A 224 -8.59 0.90 -6.20
CA PHE A 224 -8.90 2.12 -6.92
C PHE A 224 -7.79 2.52 -7.89
N ASP A 225 -8.14 3.35 -8.89
CA ASP A 225 -7.13 3.94 -9.77
C ASP A 225 -6.41 5.08 -9.07
N PHE A 226 -5.11 4.91 -8.88
CA PHE A 226 -4.26 5.92 -8.25
C PHE A 226 -4.01 7.12 -9.16
N PHE A 227 -4.15 6.94 -10.47
CA PHE A 227 -3.92 8.01 -11.46
C PHE A 227 -5.14 8.90 -11.67
N ASP A 228 -6.34 8.45 -11.23
CA ASP A 228 -7.54 9.29 -11.24
C ASP A 228 -7.35 10.52 -10.34
N PRO A 229 -7.43 11.76 -10.90
CA PRO A 229 -7.25 12.97 -10.13
C PRO A 229 -8.25 13.09 -8.96
N GLY A 230 -7.74 13.25 -7.74
CA GLY A 230 -8.57 13.42 -6.54
C GLY A 230 -9.24 12.16 -6.02
N ALA A 231 -9.00 10.98 -6.61
CA ALA A 231 -9.61 9.72 -6.15
C ALA A 231 -9.31 9.44 -4.66
N LEU A 232 -8.08 9.66 -4.24
CA LEU A 232 -7.66 9.42 -2.87
C LEU A 232 -8.38 10.37 -1.88
N GLU A 233 -8.50 11.65 -2.22
CA GLU A 233 -9.21 12.65 -1.42
C GLU A 233 -10.72 12.35 -1.36
N ARG A 234 -11.33 11.95 -2.49
CA ARG A 234 -12.75 11.55 -2.55
C ARG A 234 -13.02 10.33 -1.67
N LEU A 235 -12.11 9.33 -1.68
CA LEU A 235 -12.20 8.19 -0.76
C LEU A 235 -12.21 8.62 0.71
N MET A 236 -11.37 9.58 1.09
CA MET A 236 -11.34 10.09 2.46
C MET A 236 -12.65 10.78 2.86
N LYS A 237 -13.33 11.43 1.91
CA LYS A 237 -14.65 12.05 2.10
C LYS A 237 -15.81 11.04 2.12
N GLY A 238 -15.54 9.77 1.81
CA GLY A 238 -16.55 8.72 1.79
C GLY A 238 -17.29 8.56 0.46
N GLU A 239 -16.81 9.22 -0.59
CA GLU A 239 -17.37 9.06 -1.93
C GLU A 239 -17.10 7.64 -2.47
N ALA A 240 -17.99 7.18 -3.35
CA ALA A 240 -17.88 5.86 -3.98
C ALA A 240 -16.80 5.87 -5.08
N VAL A 241 -15.55 5.57 -4.69
CA VAL A 241 -14.40 5.46 -5.59
C VAL A 241 -13.86 4.04 -5.53
N GLY A 242 -13.65 3.43 -6.68
CA GLY A 242 -13.09 2.08 -6.74
C GLY A 242 -14.09 0.98 -6.39
N THR A 243 -13.55 -0.12 -5.86
CA THR A 243 -14.33 -1.25 -5.33
C THR A 243 -13.91 -1.49 -3.88
N ILE A 244 -14.88 -1.61 -2.98
CA ILE A 244 -14.66 -1.93 -1.56
C ILE A 244 -14.90 -3.42 -1.36
N VAL A 245 -13.95 -4.11 -0.72
CA VAL A 245 -14.12 -5.49 -0.26
C VAL A 245 -14.16 -5.48 1.27
N SER A 246 -15.24 -5.99 1.85
CA SER A 246 -15.46 -5.99 3.30
C SER A 246 -16.37 -7.16 3.72
N GLU A 247 -16.63 -7.31 5.02
CA GLU A 247 -17.59 -8.31 5.53
C GLU A 247 -19.02 -8.07 5.04
N ARG A 248 -19.39 -6.80 4.84
CA ARG A 248 -20.78 -6.42 4.51
C ARG A 248 -21.02 -6.30 3.00
N GLY A 249 -19.97 -6.23 2.20
CA GLY A 249 -20.04 -5.96 0.76
C GLY A 249 -20.19 -4.48 0.45
#